data_7dcf036e79209c39bdc781bcf2e2fc8f
#
_entry.id   7dcf036e79209c39bdc781bcf2e2fc8f
#
_cell.length_a   1.000
_cell.length_b   1.000
_cell.length_c   1.000
_cell.angle_alpha   90.00
_cell.angle_beta   90.00
_cell.angle_gamma   90.00
#
_symmetry.space_group_name_H-M   'P 1'
#
loop_
_entity.id
_entity.type
_entity.pdbx_description
1 polymer ?
#
loop_
_entity_poly.entity_id
_entity_poly.type
_entity_poly.pdbx_seq_one_letter_code
_entity_poly.pdbx_strand_id
1 'polypeptide(L)'
;MQTQTKVKVEHLVKRFGDLLVLDDVSFEVKQGEFLCIVGPTGCGKTTFLNSLTGLYDITSGSILINGEKVDLKKHSVAYIFQEYSTMPWMTVEQNVRFGLSLKHVPAQRAAQQAEKYMDLVGLAPFRDYYPDQLSASMLQRVVIARAFATEPELLLMDEPYGQLDTELRYKLENELLNLWQQSGTTVIFITHNIEEAVYLGQRILVLSNKPTTIKKEIVNPLPLPRDIAAPAFIALRNEVTELIKWW
;
A
#
# COMPACT_ATOMS: atom_id res chain seq x y z
N MET A 1 -14.31 -2.12 -21.82
CA MET A 1 -13.35 -3.18 -21.46
C MET A 1 -13.67 -3.62 -20.04
N GLN A 2 -13.98 -4.90 -19.80
CA GLN A 2 -14.13 -5.41 -18.43
C GLN A 2 -12.75 -5.34 -17.77
N THR A 3 -12.63 -4.55 -16.72
CA THR A 3 -11.39 -4.44 -15.93
C THR A 3 -11.18 -5.78 -15.21
N GLN A 4 -10.05 -6.45 -15.49
CA GLN A 4 -9.71 -7.75 -14.93
C GLN A 4 -9.56 -7.64 -13.39
N THR A 5 -10.10 -8.61 -12.65
CA THR A 5 -9.89 -8.71 -11.21
C THR A 5 -8.44 -9.11 -10.93
N LYS A 6 -7.73 -8.30 -10.16
CA LYS A 6 -6.33 -8.54 -9.74
C LYS A 6 -6.27 -9.35 -8.45
N VAL A 7 -7.03 -8.93 -7.45
CA VAL A 7 -7.11 -9.64 -6.16
C VAL A 7 -8.57 -9.96 -5.88
N LYS A 8 -8.85 -11.19 -5.48
CA LYS A 8 -10.16 -11.62 -5.02
C LYS A 8 -10.04 -12.24 -3.64
N VAL A 9 -10.82 -11.71 -2.71
CA VAL A 9 -10.93 -12.22 -1.33
C VAL A 9 -12.35 -12.71 -1.14
N GLU A 10 -12.51 -13.98 -0.72
CA GLU A 10 -13.81 -14.61 -0.55
C GLU A 10 -13.91 -15.24 0.83
N HIS A 11 -14.88 -14.79 1.61
CA HIS A 11 -15.23 -15.33 2.92
C HIS A 11 -14.02 -15.51 3.86
N LEU A 12 -13.10 -14.52 3.82
CA LEU A 12 -11.85 -14.58 4.59
C LEU A 12 -12.13 -14.51 6.08
N VAL A 13 -11.71 -15.55 6.79
CA VAL A 13 -11.72 -15.62 8.26
C VAL A 13 -10.30 -15.82 8.76
N LYS A 14 -9.92 -15.06 9.79
CA LYS A 14 -8.65 -15.23 10.50
C LYS A 14 -8.85 -15.23 12.00
N ARG A 15 -8.39 -16.33 12.63
CA ARG A 15 -8.32 -16.50 14.08
C ARG A 15 -6.88 -16.68 14.54
N PHE A 16 -6.61 -16.24 15.76
CA PHE A 16 -5.41 -16.57 16.51
C PHE A 16 -5.86 -17.23 17.83
N GLY A 17 -5.80 -18.56 17.88
CA GLY A 17 -6.46 -19.32 18.95
C GLY A 17 -7.95 -18.99 18.99
N ASP A 18 -8.45 -18.54 20.13
CA ASP A 18 -9.87 -18.18 20.31
C ASP A 18 -10.22 -16.78 19.80
N LEU A 19 -9.22 -15.95 19.53
CA LEU A 19 -9.42 -14.57 19.07
C LEU A 19 -9.80 -14.53 17.58
N LEU A 20 -11.06 -14.20 17.29
CA LEU A 20 -11.52 -13.90 15.92
C LEU A 20 -11.11 -12.47 15.55
N VAL A 21 -10.26 -12.33 14.52
CA VAL A 21 -9.77 -11.03 14.05
C VAL A 21 -10.48 -10.57 12.80
N LEU A 22 -10.52 -11.42 11.76
CA LEU A 22 -11.26 -11.14 10.51
C LEU A 22 -12.44 -12.12 10.44
N ASP A 23 -13.62 -11.60 10.10
CA ASP A 23 -14.87 -12.35 10.05
C ASP A 23 -15.59 -12.10 8.74
N ASP A 24 -15.59 -13.11 7.87
CA ASP A 24 -16.29 -13.11 6.57
C ASP A 24 -15.99 -11.90 5.68
N VAL A 25 -14.70 -11.56 5.52
CA VAL A 25 -14.28 -10.42 4.68
C VAL A 25 -14.23 -10.85 3.22
N SER A 26 -15.02 -10.19 2.35
CA SER A 26 -15.10 -10.49 0.92
C SER A 26 -15.08 -9.21 0.10
N PHE A 27 -14.17 -9.10 -0.88
CA PHE A 27 -14.09 -8.01 -1.86
C PHE A 27 -13.16 -8.37 -3.01
N GLU A 28 -13.18 -7.55 -4.04
CA GLU A 28 -12.28 -7.67 -5.19
C GLU A 28 -11.51 -6.37 -5.41
N VAL A 29 -10.31 -6.47 -5.99
CA VAL A 29 -9.51 -5.32 -6.45
C VAL A 29 -9.26 -5.48 -7.93
N LYS A 30 -9.52 -4.42 -8.69
CA LYS A 30 -9.31 -4.40 -10.14
C LYS A 30 -7.84 -4.15 -10.48
N GLN A 31 -7.40 -4.62 -11.64
CA GLN A 31 -6.06 -4.33 -12.13
C GLN A 31 -5.85 -2.83 -12.29
N GLY A 32 -4.72 -2.33 -11.76
CA GLY A 32 -4.36 -0.91 -11.78
C GLY A 32 -5.15 -0.03 -10.82
N GLU A 33 -6.02 -0.60 -9.99
CA GLU A 33 -6.79 0.13 -8.99
C GLU A 33 -5.93 0.58 -7.82
N PHE A 34 -6.21 1.79 -7.29
CA PHE A 34 -5.72 2.26 -6.00
C PHE A 34 -6.84 2.12 -4.98
N LEU A 35 -6.81 1.02 -4.22
CA LEU A 35 -7.76 0.73 -3.14
C LEU A 35 -7.20 1.20 -1.81
N CYS A 36 -7.95 2.03 -1.09
CA CYS A 36 -7.65 2.36 0.31
C CYS A 36 -8.52 1.55 1.27
N ILE A 37 -7.93 1.08 2.35
CA ILE A 37 -8.62 0.38 3.43
C ILE A 37 -8.43 1.18 4.71
N VAL A 38 -9.53 1.61 5.31
CA VAL A 38 -9.55 2.38 6.55
C VAL A 38 -10.30 1.63 7.63
N GLY A 39 -9.92 1.87 8.88
CA GLY A 39 -10.61 1.29 10.03
C GLY A 39 -9.90 1.65 11.33
N PRO A 40 -10.54 1.40 12.48
CA PRO A 40 -10.00 1.71 13.79
C PRO A 40 -8.63 1.09 14.02
N THR A 41 -7.82 1.72 14.90
CA THR A 41 -6.54 1.13 15.31
C THR A 41 -6.78 -0.23 15.96
N GLY A 42 -5.97 -1.21 15.57
CA GLY A 42 -6.09 -2.56 16.09
C GLY A 42 -7.23 -3.40 15.50
N CYS A 43 -8.02 -2.91 14.53
CA CYS A 43 -9.09 -3.71 13.93
C CYS A 43 -8.62 -4.92 13.11
N GLY A 44 -7.35 -5.02 12.73
CA GLY A 44 -6.83 -6.18 11.99
C GLY A 44 -6.35 -5.86 10.58
N LYS A 45 -6.11 -4.60 10.25
CA LYS A 45 -5.63 -4.16 8.93
C LYS A 45 -4.30 -4.84 8.53
N THR A 46 -3.30 -4.80 9.41
CA THR A 46 -2.02 -5.50 9.21
C THR A 46 -2.19 -7.01 9.13
N THR A 47 -3.12 -7.58 9.94
CA THR A 47 -3.45 -9.01 9.86
C THR A 47 -3.99 -9.37 8.48
N PHE A 48 -4.85 -8.52 7.92
CA PHE A 48 -5.37 -8.69 6.56
C PHE A 48 -4.23 -8.68 5.52
N LEU A 49 -3.34 -7.66 5.52
CA LEU A 49 -2.21 -7.62 4.57
C LEU A 49 -1.28 -8.83 4.71
N ASN A 50 -0.98 -9.24 5.93
CA ASN A 50 -0.13 -10.41 6.16
C ASN A 50 -0.81 -11.72 5.70
N SER A 51 -2.14 -11.81 5.76
CA SER A 51 -2.89 -12.92 5.16
C SER A 51 -2.85 -12.88 3.63
N LEU A 52 -2.87 -11.69 3.04
CA LEU A 52 -2.81 -11.45 1.60
C LEU A 52 -1.44 -11.84 1.01
N THR A 53 -0.37 -11.74 1.79
CA THR A 53 0.99 -12.16 1.39
C THR A 53 1.29 -13.62 1.73
N GLY A 54 0.40 -14.30 2.45
CA GLY A 54 0.67 -15.65 2.96
C GLY A 54 1.68 -15.68 4.12
N LEU A 55 2.03 -14.53 4.73
CA LEU A 55 2.80 -14.47 5.98
C LEU A 55 1.99 -15.03 7.16
N TYR A 56 0.67 -14.87 7.10
CA TYR A 56 -0.25 -15.53 8.02
C TYR A 56 -1.17 -16.47 7.26
N ASP A 57 -1.24 -17.72 7.71
CA ASP A 57 -2.24 -18.65 7.21
C ASP A 57 -3.65 -18.13 7.52
N ILE A 58 -4.56 -18.27 6.58
CA ILE A 58 -5.97 -17.98 6.78
C ILE A 58 -6.65 -19.12 7.50
N THR A 59 -7.70 -18.84 8.29
CA THR A 59 -8.47 -19.89 8.98
C THR A 59 -9.47 -20.54 8.04
N SER A 60 -10.16 -19.74 7.21
CA SER A 60 -11.04 -20.23 6.14
C SER A 60 -11.24 -19.13 5.09
N GLY A 61 -11.91 -19.47 4.00
CA GLY A 61 -12.09 -18.61 2.85
C GLY A 61 -10.99 -18.76 1.80
N SER A 62 -10.87 -17.80 0.90
CA SER A 62 -9.84 -17.82 -0.14
C SER A 62 -9.30 -16.42 -0.45
N ILE A 63 -8.03 -16.37 -0.87
CA ILE A 63 -7.38 -15.19 -1.43
C ILE A 63 -6.72 -15.61 -2.74
N LEU A 64 -7.10 -14.94 -3.82
CA LEU A 64 -6.60 -15.19 -5.16
C LEU A 64 -5.95 -13.94 -5.74
N ILE A 65 -4.80 -14.10 -6.39
CA ILE A 65 -4.16 -13.07 -7.23
C ILE A 65 -4.19 -13.58 -8.67
N ASN A 66 -4.73 -12.80 -9.59
CA ASN A 66 -4.94 -13.22 -11.00
C ASN A 66 -5.74 -14.55 -11.14
N GLY A 67 -6.64 -14.84 -10.20
CA GLY A 67 -7.43 -16.09 -10.17
C GLY A 67 -6.68 -17.31 -9.62
N GLU A 68 -5.41 -17.19 -9.23
CA GLU A 68 -4.62 -18.25 -8.60
C GLU A 68 -4.42 -18.00 -7.11
N LYS A 69 -4.22 -19.07 -6.33
CA LYS A 69 -3.83 -18.94 -4.91
C LYS A 69 -2.54 -18.14 -4.79
N VAL A 70 -2.43 -17.35 -3.72
CA VAL A 70 -1.25 -16.52 -3.45
C VAL A 70 0.02 -17.38 -3.42
N ASP A 71 0.96 -17.04 -4.28
CA ASP A 71 2.30 -17.63 -4.35
C ASP A 71 3.30 -16.51 -4.68
N LEU A 72 4.08 -16.06 -3.70
CA LEU A 72 5.05 -14.98 -3.86
C LEU A 72 6.22 -15.32 -4.80
N LYS A 73 6.39 -16.58 -5.20
CA LYS A 73 7.35 -16.97 -6.25
C LYS A 73 6.83 -16.70 -7.65
N LYS A 74 5.50 -16.71 -7.83
CA LYS A 74 4.81 -16.47 -9.09
C LYS A 74 4.32 -15.03 -9.22
N HIS A 75 3.75 -14.49 -8.14
CA HIS A 75 3.16 -13.16 -8.12
C HIS A 75 4.19 -12.12 -7.69
N SER A 76 4.37 -11.08 -8.52
CA SER A 76 5.27 -9.97 -8.19
C SER A 76 4.58 -9.01 -7.21
N VAL A 77 4.72 -9.28 -5.93
CA VAL A 77 4.16 -8.46 -4.85
C VAL A 77 5.28 -7.69 -4.16
N ALA A 78 5.08 -6.39 -3.95
CA ALA A 78 5.91 -5.58 -3.07
C ALA A 78 5.12 -5.16 -1.83
N TYR A 79 5.80 -5.08 -0.69
CA TYR A 79 5.20 -4.69 0.59
C TYR A 79 6.00 -3.53 1.21
N ILE A 80 5.31 -2.45 1.54
CA ILE A 80 5.84 -1.32 2.30
C ILE A 80 5.24 -1.40 3.70
N PHE A 81 6.10 -1.62 4.69
CA PHE A 81 5.74 -1.72 6.10
C PHE A 81 5.57 -0.33 6.72
N GLN A 82 4.94 -0.27 7.88
CA GLN A 82 4.78 0.94 8.68
C GLN A 82 6.13 1.54 9.10
N GLU A 83 7.11 0.68 9.40
CA GLU A 83 8.48 1.11 9.65
C GLU A 83 9.29 1.14 8.35
N TYR A 84 10.27 2.03 8.25
CA TYR A 84 11.01 2.25 6.99
C TYR A 84 11.77 1.03 6.45
N SER A 85 11.95 -0.01 7.19
CA SER A 85 12.56 -1.29 6.75
C SER A 85 13.77 -1.15 5.79
N THR A 86 14.52 -0.04 5.85
CA THR A 86 15.76 0.14 5.11
C THR A 86 16.85 -0.73 5.71
N MET A 87 17.78 -1.23 4.86
CA MET A 87 18.95 -1.99 5.30
C MET A 87 20.05 -1.00 5.70
N PRO A 88 20.39 -0.84 7.00
CA PRO A 88 21.26 0.24 7.47
C PRO A 88 22.70 0.12 6.98
N TRP A 89 23.14 -1.08 6.57
CA TRP A 89 24.46 -1.35 6.02
C TRP A 89 24.56 -1.20 4.50
N MET A 90 23.48 -0.79 3.84
CA MET A 90 23.38 -0.56 2.40
C MET A 90 23.17 0.91 2.10
N THR A 91 23.80 1.41 1.03
CA THR A 91 23.52 2.76 0.51
C THR A 91 22.12 2.88 -0.04
N VAL A 92 21.66 4.09 -0.38
CA VAL A 92 20.37 4.32 -1.06
C VAL A 92 20.26 3.50 -2.32
N GLU A 93 21.26 3.54 -3.21
CA GLU A 93 21.25 2.75 -4.45
C GLU A 93 21.17 1.24 -4.17
N GLN A 94 21.96 0.75 -3.23
CA GLN A 94 21.95 -0.68 -2.85
C GLN A 94 20.59 -1.11 -2.28
N ASN A 95 19.96 -0.27 -1.44
CA ASN A 95 18.62 -0.49 -0.92
C ASN A 95 17.61 -0.59 -2.06
N VAL A 96 17.62 0.35 -3.01
CA VAL A 96 16.68 0.35 -4.14
C VAL A 96 16.90 -0.86 -5.04
N ARG A 97 18.14 -1.27 -5.26
CA ARG A 97 18.50 -2.45 -6.08
C ARG A 97 18.21 -3.79 -5.41
N PHE A 98 18.01 -3.82 -4.11
CA PHE A 98 17.95 -5.08 -3.35
C PHE A 98 16.89 -6.04 -3.90
N GLY A 99 15.67 -5.59 -4.14
CA GLY A 99 14.58 -6.41 -4.69
C GLY A 99 14.90 -6.95 -6.10
N LEU A 100 15.62 -6.16 -6.91
CA LEU A 100 16.05 -6.56 -8.25
C LEU A 100 17.12 -7.67 -8.20
N SER A 101 18.00 -7.62 -7.21
CA SER A 101 19.02 -8.67 -7.01
C SER A 101 18.38 -10.01 -6.65
N LEU A 102 17.32 -10.01 -5.83
CA LEU A 102 16.56 -11.22 -5.48
C LEU A 102 15.83 -11.82 -6.69
N LYS A 103 15.42 -10.97 -7.63
CA LYS A 103 14.83 -11.42 -8.92
C LYS A 103 15.86 -11.80 -9.97
N HIS A 104 17.15 -11.83 -9.62
CA HIS A 104 18.26 -12.14 -10.54
C HIS A 104 18.29 -11.24 -11.79
N VAL A 105 17.85 -9.98 -11.68
CA VAL A 105 17.94 -9.01 -12.77
C VAL A 105 19.41 -8.72 -13.08
N PRO A 106 19.84 -8.73 -14.35
CA PRO A 106 21.22 -8.41 -14.73
C PRO A 106 21.68 -7.07 -14.15
N ALA A 107 22.91 -7.00 -13.64
CA ALA A 107 23.45 -5.87 -12.88
C ALA A 107 23.29 -4.51 -13.59
N GLN A 108 23.53 -4.46 -14.91
CA GLN A 108 23.39 -3.23 -15.70
C GLN A 108 21.93 -2.77 -15.75
N ARG A 109 20.97 -3.68 -15.97
CA ARG A 109 19.53 -3.36 -15.99
C ARG A 109 19.05 -2.97 -14.60
N ALA A 110 19.52 -3.65 -13.55
CA ALA A 110 19.18 -3.31 -12.18
C ALA A 110 19.68 -1.91 -11.78
N ALA A 111 20.89 -1.51 -12.25
CA ALA A 111 21.42 -0.17 -12.03
C ALA A 111 20.56 0.90 -12.73
N GLN A 112 20.22 0.71 -14.00
CA GLN A 112 19.38 1.63 -14.78
C GLN A 112 17.99 1.79 -14.16
N GLN A 113 17.41 0.69 -13.70
CA GLN A 113 16.08 0.69 -13.09
C GLN A 113 16.09 1.39 -11.72
N ALA A 114 17.10 1.13 -10.89
CA ALA A 114 17.29 1.82 -9.63
C ALA A 114 17.50 3.33 -9.83
N GLU A 115 18.32 3.74 -10.80
CA GLU A 115 18.54 5.14 -11.15
C GLU A 115 17.23 5.82 -11.54
N LYS A 116 16.46 5.23 -12.45
CA LYS A 116 15.13 5.72 -12.84
C LYS A 116 14.24 6.01 -11.64
N TYR A 117 14.12 5.07 -10.68
CA TYR A 117 13.22 5.25 -9.54
C TYR A 117 13.82 6.18 -8.47
N MET A 118 15.14 6.25 -8.31
CA MET A 118 15.78 7.26 -7.47
C MET A 118 15.57 8.67 -8.02
N ASP A 119 15.64 8.86 -9.34
CA ASP A 119 15.34 10.14 -9.98
C ASP A 119 13.89 10.57 -9.76
N LEU A 120 12.94 9.63 -9.96
CA LEU A 120 11.50 9.90 -9.80
C LEU A 120 11.12 10.35 -8.38
N VAL A 121 11.85 9.89 -7.36
CA VAL A 121 11.62 10.29 -5.96
C VAL A 121 12.63 11.32 -5.46
N GLY A 122 13.49 11.87 -6.33
CA GLY A 122 14.47 12.91 -5.99
C GLY A 122 15.61 12.45 -5.08
N LEU A 123 16.00 11.18 -5.15
CA LEU A 123 17.08 10.59 -4.35
C LEU A 123 18.41 10.41 -5.09
N ALA A 124 18.48 10.68 -6.39
CA ALA A 124 19.71 10.50 -7.17
C ALA A 124 20.96 11.19 -6.57
N PRO A 125 20.87 12.43 -6.04
CA PRO A 125 22.01 13.09 -5.39
C PRO A 125 22.51 12.39 -4.12
N PHE A 126 21.70 11.50 -3.53
CA PHE A 126 21.96 10.82 -2.26
C PHE A 126 22.24 9.34 -2.43
N ARG A 127 22.53 8.89 -3.66
CA ARG A 127 22.70 7.47 -4.02
C ARG A 127 23.69 6.70 -3.15
N ASP A 128 24.77 7.37 -2.73
CA ASP A 128 25.87 6.79 -1.95
C ASP A 128 25.70 6.99 -0.43
N TYR A 129 24.62 7.64 0.00
CA TYR A 129 24.33 7.89 1.43
C TYR A 129 23.76 6.61 2.08
N TYR A 130 24.06 6.45 3.36
CA TYR A 130 23.49 5.40 4.20
C TYR A 130 22.22 5.89 4.91
N PRO A 131 21.33 4.97 5.34
CA PRO A 131 20.08 5.32 6.00
C PRO A 131 20.19 6.26 7.20
N ASP A 132 21.25 6.15 8.01
CA ASP A 132 21.53 6.99 9.17
C ASP A 132 21.86 8.46 8.81
N GLN A 133 22.18 8.74 7.56
CA GLN A 133 22.47 10.06 7.03
C GLN A 133 21.23 10.75 6.42
N LEU A 134 20.08 10.08 6.43
CA LEU A 134 18.86 10.50 5.73
C LEU A 134 17.79 10.98 6.72
N SER A 135 16.98 11.95 6.27
CA SER A 135 15.76 12.33 6.99
C SER A 135 14.68 11.25 6.87
N ALA A 136 13.67 11.31 7.75
CA ALA A 136 12.53 10.39 7.74
C ALA A 136 11.83 10.32 6.36
N SER A 137 11.65 11.49 5.71
CA SER A 137 11.06 11.55 4.37
C SER A 137 11.94 10.92 3.30
N MET A 138 13.25 11.07 3.41
CA MET A 138 14.17 10.42 2.47
C MET A 138 14.17 8.91 2.67
N LEU A 139 14.11 8.42 3.91
CA LEU A 139 13.96 6.99 4.21
C LEU A 139 12.69 6.42 3.59
N GLN A 140 11.58 7.15 3.70
CA GLN A 140 10.32 6.73 3.07
C GLN A 140 10.43 6.67 1.54
N ARG A 141 11.08 7.64 0.91
CA ARG A 141 11.34 7.61 -0.52
C ARG A 141 12.23 6.44 -0.95
N VAL A 142 13.24 6.09 -0.15
CA VAL A 142 14.06 4.89 -0.41
C VAL A 142 13.19 3.64 -0.46
N VAL A 143 12.29 3.46 0.51
CA VAL A 143 11.40 2.29 0.57
C VAL A 143 10.43 2.27 -0.60
N ILE A 144 9.85 3.43 -0.98
CA ILE A 144 8.98 3.56 -2.15
C ILE A 144 9.75 3.23 -3.43
N ALA A 145 10.92 3.84 -3.65
CA ALA A 145 11.76 3.57 -4.83
C ALA A 145 12.15 2.09 -4.93
N ARG A 146 12.53 1.46 -3.80
CA ARG A 146 12.84 0.03 -3.73
C ARG A 146 11.65 -0.84 -4.15
N ALA A 147 10.45 -0.51 -3.70
CA ALA A 147 9.24 -1.24 -4.04
C ALA A 147 8.93 -1.12 -5.54
N PHE A 148 8.86 0.11 -6.05
CA PHE A 148 8.52 0.37 -7.46
C PHE A 148 9.63 -0.09 -8.43
N ALA A 149 10.90 -0.09 -8.02
CA ALA A 149 12.00 -0.59 -8.84
C ALA A 149 11.80 -2.07 -9.24
N THR A 150 11.10 -2.85 -8.45
CA THR A 150 10.79 -4.24 -8.79
C THR A 150 9.66 -4.39 -9.81
N GLU A 151 9.02 -3.29 -10.23
CA GLU A 151 7.85 -3.24 -11.12
C GLU A 151 6.79 -4.27 -10.67
N PRO A 152 6.27 -4.11 -9.44
CA PRO A 152 5.36 -5.09 -8.89
C PRO A 152 4.00 -4.99 -9.57
N GLU A 153 3.32 -6.13 -9.72
CA GLU A 153 1.93 -6.16 -10.18
C GLU A 153 0.93 -5.80 -9.08
N LEU A 154 1.35 -5.97 -7.81
CA LEU A 154 0.59 -5.61 -6.62
C LEU A 154 1.51 -4.98 -5.58
N LEU A 155 1.17 -3.77 -5.14
CA LEU A 155 1.84 -3.05 -4.08
C LEU A 155 0.94 -2.99 -2.85
N LEU A 156 1.43 -3.49 -1.74
CA LEU A 156 0.77 -3.46 -0.43
C LEU A 156 1.47 -2.42 0.44
N MET A 157 0.70 -1.54 1.08
CA MET A 157 1.24 -0.47 1.93
C MET A 157 0.50 -0.46 3.28
N ASP A 158 1.24 -0.60 4.37
CA ASP A 158 0.68 -0.61 5.73
C ASP A 158 1.07 0.67 6.47
N GLU A 159 0.16 1.64 6.53
CA GLU A 159 0.31 2.94 7.23
C GLU A 159 1.64 3.66 6.93
N PRO A 160 2.06 3.80 5.66
CA PRO A 160 3.43 4.20 5.31
C PRO A 160 3.78 5.63 5.73
N TYR A 161 2.80 6.47 5.99
CA TYR A 161 3.01 7.90 6.30
C TYR A 161 2.68 8.27 7.75
N GLY A 162 2.40 7.28 8.61
CA GLY A 162 1.94 7.51 9.99
C GLY A 162 2.92 8.27 10.89
N GLN A 163 4.21 8.35 10.52
CA GLN A 163 5.24 9.04 11.29
C GLN A 163 5.64 10.41 10.72
N LEU A 164 4.98 10.87 9.65
CA LEU A 164 5.33 12.11 8.95
C LEU A 164 4.41 13.27 9.35
N ASP A 165 4.97 14.49 9.35
CA ASP A 165 4.16 15.69 9.47
C ASP A 165 3.24 15.89 8.25
N THR A 166 2.25 16.76 8.39
CA THR A 166 1.18 16.92 7.41
C THR A 166 1.69 17.43 6.06
N GLU A 167 2.59 18.42 6.03
CA GLU A 167 3.07 19.00 4.78
C GLU A 167 3.89 17.99 3.96
N LEU A 168 4.79 17.30 4.66
CA LEU A 168 5.64 16.28 4.07
C LEU A 168 4.84 15.08 3.56
N ARG A 169 3.80 14.68 4.30
CA ARG A 169 2.88 13.62 3.91
C ARG A 169 2.22 13.92 2.58
N TYR A 170 1.60 15.09 2.40
CA TYR A 170 0.97 15.47 1.13
C TYR A 170 1.94 15.47 -0.04
N LYS A 171 3.17 15.89 0.18
CA LYS A 171 4.20 15.86 -0.86
C LYS A 171 4.47 14.42 -1.32
N LEU A 172 4.64 13.49 -0.37
CA LEU A 172 4.91 12.08 -0.67
C LEU A 172 3.68 11.36 -1.25
N GLU A 173 2.47 11.72 -0.83
CA GLU A 173 1.23 11.23 -1.43
C GLU A 173 1.10 11.61 -2.90
N ASN A 174 1.44 12.86 -3.24
CA ASN A 174 1.49 13.30 -4.64
C ASN A 174 2.55 12.55 -5.45
N GLU A 175 3.74 12.34 -4.88
CA GLU A 175 4.80 11.56 -5.52
C GLU A 175 4.33 10.11 -5.75
N LEU A 176 3.65 9.50 -4.78
CA LEU A 176 3.08 8.17 -4.89
C LEU A 176 2.01 8.07 -5.99
N LEU A 177 1.09 9.05 -6.06
CA LEU A 177 0.07 9.10 -7.12
C LEU A 177 0.71 9.20 -8.50
N ASN A 178 1.75 10.02 -8.66
CA ASN A 178 2.47 10.14 -9.92
C ASN A 178 3.14 8.82 -10.33
N LEU A 179 3.79 8.13 -9.39
CA LEU A 179 4.40 6.81 -9.62
C LEU A 179 3.35 5.77 -9.99
N TRP A 180 2.24 5.73 -9.27
CA TRP A 180 1.13 4.81 -9.54
C TRP A 180 0.53 5.03 -10.93
N GLN A 181 0.22 6.28 -11.31
CA GLN A 181 -0.32 6.61 -12.63
C GLN A 181 0.62 6.21 -13.77
N GLN A 182 1.94 6.32 -13.57
CA GLN A 182 2.93 5.95 -14.58
C GLN A 182 3.17 4.45 -14.66
N SER A 183 3.09 3.73 -13.53
CA SER A 183 3.40 2.30 -13.46
C SER A 183 2.22 1.39 -13.82
N GLY A 184 0.98 1.84 -13.58
CA GLY A 184 -0.22 1.01 -13.67
C GLY A 184 -0.28 -0.11 -12.62
N THR A 185 0.54 -0.05 -11.58
CA THR A 185 0.57 -1.01 -10.48
C THR A 185 -0.75 -1.01 -9.71
N THR A 186 -1.26 -2.19 -9.35
CA THR A 186 -2.41 -2.29 -8.43
C THR A 186 -1.94 -2.00 -7.01
N VAL A 187 -2.63 -1.12 -6.27
CA VAL A 187 -2.24 -0.72 -4.92
C VAL A 187 -3.34 -1.04 -3.93
N ILE A 188 -2.96 -1.67 -2.81
CA ILE A 188 -3.78 -1.77 -1.59
C ILE A 188 -3.06 -0.98 -0.50
N PHE A 189 -3.66 0.13 -0.10
CA PHE A 189 -3.12 1.08 0.85
C PHE A 189 -3.93 1.05 2.15
N ILE A 190 -3.31 0.70 3.24
CA ILE A 190 -3.93 0.70 4.56
C ILE A 190 -3.52 1.96 5.32
N THR A 191 -4.52 2.61 5.91
CA THR A 191 -4.29 3.76 6.79
C THR A 191 -5.38 3.86 7.86
N HIS A 192 -5.07 4.52 8.96
CA HIS A 192 -6.06 5.01 9.92
C HIS A 192 -6.44 6.47 9.65
N ASN A 193 -5.73 7.15 8.74
CA ASN A 193 -6.00 8.53 8.37
C ASN A 193 -7.01 8.59 7.21
N ILE A 194 -8.21 9.08 7.52
CA ILE A 194 -9.32 9.17 6.57
C ILE A 194 -8.99 10.12 5.41
N GLU A 195 -8.26 11.20 5.68
CA GLU A 195 -7.88 12.19 4.69
C GLU A 195 -6.95 11.59 3.63
N GLU A 196 -5.96 10.77 4.04
CA GLU A 196 -5.12 9.99 3.12
C GLU A 196 -5.97 9.08 2.23
N ALA A 197 -6.93 8.35 2.82
CA ALA A 197 -7.76 7.44 2.07
C ALA A 197 -8.63 8.14 1.03
N VAL A 198 -9.19 9.29 1.37
CA VAL A 198 -9.97 10.12 0.44
C VAL A 198 -9.06 10.77 -0.60
N TYR A 199 -7.83 11.16 -0.22
CA TYR A 199 -6.89 11.80 -1.12
C TYR A 199 -6.33 10.82 -2.16
N LEU A 200 -5.97 9.60 -1.76
CA LEU A 200 -5.31 8.61 -2.61
C LEU A 200 -6.28 7.67 -3.32
N GLY A 201 -7.28 7.13 -2.60
CA GLY A 201 -8.08 6.00 -3.05
C GLY A 201 -9.06 6.32 -4.17
N GLN A 202 -9.10 5.49 -5.20
CA GLN A 202 -10.22 5.46 -6.15
C GLN A 202 -11.45 4.80 -5.52
N ARG A 203 -11.22 3.91 -4.58
CA ARG A 203 -12.24 3.23 -3.78
C ARG A 203 -11.72 3.07 -2.34
N ILE A 204 -12.65 3.14 -1.38
CA ILE A 204 -12.35 3.07 0.04
C ILE A 204 -13.17 1.94 0.66
N LEU A 205 -12.51 0.98 1.31
CA LEU A 205 -13.16 0.00 2.15
C LEU A 205 -13.08 0.46 3.61
N VAL A 206 -14.24 0.58 4.25
CA VAL A 206 -14.35 0.94 5.66
C VAL A 206 -14.55 -0.32 6.48
N LEU A 207 -13.61 -0.60 7.38
CA LEU A 207 -13.64 -1.78 8.25
C LEU A 207 -14.30 -1.47 9.59
N SER A 208 -14.92 -2.50 10.19
CA SER A 208 -15.45 -2.47 11.57
C SER A 208 -14.34 -2.62 12.61
N ASN A 209 -14.70 -2.55 13.89
CA ASN A 209 -13.92 -3.11 14.99
C ASN A 209 -13.88 -4.64 14.91
N LYS A 210 -12.99 -5.26 15.71
CA LYS A 210 -12.95 -6.73 15.84
C LYS A 210 -14.25 -7.27 16.47
N PRO A 211 -14.77 -8.38 15.96
CA PRO A 211 -14.40 -9.09 14.74
C PRO A 211 -14.58 -8.21 13.51
N THR A 212 -13.56 -8.16 12.65
CA THR A 212 -13.50 -7.19 11.55
C THR A 212 -14.27 -7.68 10.34
N THR A 213 -15.23 -6.87 9.94
CA THR A 213 -16.01 -7.03 8.71
C THR A 213 -15.87 -5.78 7.85
N ILE A 214 -16.34 -5.80 6.61
CA ILE A 214 -16.47 -4.60 5.78
C ILE A 214 -17.79 -3.92 6.13
N LYS A 215 -17.72 -2.70 6.69
CA LYS A 215 -18.90 -1.86 6.97
C LYS A 215 -19.49 -1.25 5.71
N LYS A 216 -18.61 -0.73 4.85
CA LYS A 216 -19.03 -0.05 3.62
C LYS A 216 -17.89 -0.03 2.61
N GLU A 217 -18.26 -0.10 1.36
CA GLU A 217 -17.43 0.18 0.20
C GLU A 217 -17.89 1.49 -0.43
N ILE A 218 -16.95 2.42 -0.68
CA ILE A 218 -17.22 3.75 -1.22
C ILE A 218 -16.39 3.94 -2.47
N VAL A 219 -17.03 4.18 -3.60
CA VAL A 219 -16.35 4.63 -4.82
C VAL A 219 -16.09 6.13 -4.69
N ASN A 220 -14.86 6.54 -4.84
CA ASN A 220 -14.46 7.94 -4.76
C ASN A 220 -14.63 8.62 -6.14
N PRO A 221 -15.62 9.50 -6.29
CA PRO A 221 -15.91 10.14 -7.59
C PRO A 221 -15.00 11.33 -7.89
N LEU A 222 -14.13 11.73 -6.94
CA LEU A 222 -13.33 12.95 -7.06
C LEU A 222 -12.19 12.76 -8.06
N PRO A 223 -12.04 13.66 -9.04
CA PRO A 223 -10.94 13.59 -10.00
C PRO A 223 -9.58 13.87 -9.34
N LEU A 224 -8.52 13.34 -9.95
CA LEU A 224 -7.14 13.65 -9.59
C LEU A 224 -6.61 14.84 -10.42
N PRO A 225 -5.78 15.73 -9.83
CA PRO A 225 -5.41 15.82 -8.41
C PRO A 225 -6.59 16.31 -7.57
N ARG A 226 -6.69 15.83 -6.32
CA ARG A 226 -7.77 16.20 -5.41
C ARG A 226 -7.44 17.45 -4.62
N ASP A 227 -8.41 18.38 -4.54
CA ASP A 227 -8.32 19.55 -3.68
C ASP A 227 -8.94 19.23 -2.31
N ILE A 228 -8.12 19.20 -1.27
CA ILE A 228 -8.54 18.91 0.11
C ILE A 228 -9.48 19.97 0.70
N ALA A 229 -9.44 21.19 0.17
CA ALA A 229 -10.31 22.29 0.58
C ALA A 229 -11.67 22.28 -0.16
N ALA A 230 -11.82 21.48 -1.21
CA ALA A 230 -13.03 21.40 -1.97
C ALA A 230 -14.21 20.88 -1.12
N PRO A 231 -15.42 21.47 -1.21
CA PRO A 231 -16.59 21.00 -0.45
C PRO A 231 -16.91 19.52 -0.66
N ALA A 232 -16.70 18.99 -1.88
CA ALA A 232 -16.95 17.60 -2.20
C ALA A 232 -15.93 16.65 -1.50
N PHE A 233 -14.67 17.08 -1.36
CA PHE A 233 -13.66 16.33 -0.59
C PHE A 233 -14.04 16.28 0.89
N ILE A 234 -14.39 17.43 1.46
CA ILE A 234 -14.80 17.55 2.87
C ILE A 234 -16.05 16.68 3.14
N ALA A 235 -17.02 16.69 2.23
CA ALA A 235 -18.23 15.88 2.36
C ALA A 235 -17.92 14.38 2.39
N LEU A 236 -17.08 13.89 1.45
CA LEU A 236 -16.67 12.48 1.40
C LEU A 236 -15.84 12.08 2.64
N ARG A 237 -14.89 12.93 3.06
CA ARG A 237 -14.12 12.72 4.29
C ARG A 237 -15.04 12.58 5.51
N ASN A 238 -16.05 13.45 5.62
CA ASN A 238 -17.01 13.41 6.72
C ASN A 238 -17.86 12.14 6.66
N GLU A 239 -18.32 11.70 5.48
CA GLU A 239 -19.02 10.43 5.30
C GLU A 239 -18.20 9.25 5.82
N VAL A 240 -16.94 9.15 5.43
CA VAL A 240 -16.04 8.08 5.90
C VAL A 240 -15.83 8.19 7.42
N THR A 241 -15.69 9.42 7.94
CA THR A 241 -15.51 9.67 9.38
C THR A 241 -16.69 9.14 10.19
N GLU A 242 -17.93 9.42 9.77
CA GLU A 242 -19.13 8.93 10.46
C GLU A 242 -19.21 7.39 10.50
N LEU A 243 -18.71 6.73 9.47
CA LEU A 243 -18.68 5.25 9.43
C LEU A 243 -17.66 4.65 10.39
N ILE A 244 -16.57 5.37 10.72
CA ILE A 244 -15.52 4.90 11.63
C ILE A 244 -15.82 5.27 13.08
N LYS A 245 -16.63 6.30 13.33
CA LYS A 245 -17.08 6.65 14.68
C LYS A 245 -17.77 5.46 15.35
N TRP A 246 -17.35 5.17 16.56
CA TRP A 246 -17.76 3.99 17.33
C TRP A 246 -18.11 4.33 18.80
N TRP A 247 -18.37 5.61 19.10
CA TRP A 247 -18.93 6.12 20.34
C TRP A 247 -20.34 6.65 20.13
#